data_b604412af3dd427e103046497d9e662f
#
_entry.id   b604412af3dd427e103046497d9e662f
#
_cell.length_a   1.000
_cell.length_b   1.000
_cell.length_c   1.000
_cell.angle_alpha   90.00
_cell.angle_beta   90.00
_cell.angle_gamma   90.00
#
_symmetry.space_group_name_H-M   'P 1'
#
loop_
_entity.id
_entity.type
_entity.pdbx_description
1 polymer ?
#
loop_
_entity_poly.entity_id
_entity_poly.type
_entity_poly.pdbx_seq_one_letter_code
_entity_poly.pdbx_strand_id
1 'polypeptide(L)'
;MTAQQHPAVFIGLDVGKAEHHAVALTAAGKKVYDKALPNDETRLRGILDELARAHGPALLVVDQPATIGALPVAVAQACDGVEVAYLPGLAMRRIADLHPGSAKTDAKDAAIIAEAARTMPHTLRSIRVDEEQIAELAMLAGFDDDLAAQITATSNRLRGLLTQIHPALERVLGPRITHPCLLYTS
;
A
#
# COMPACT_ATOMS: atom_id res chain seq x y z
N MET A 1 27.38 -2.56 -15.72
CA MET A 1 26.23 -3.45 -16.03
C MET A 1 26.19 -4.48 -14.94
N THR A 2 25.44 -4.22 -13.87
CA THR A 2 25.19 -5.20 -12.79
C THR A 2 24.24 -6.25 -13.35
N ALA A 3 24.69 -7.51 -13.34
CA ALA A 3 23.85 -8.64 -13.70
C ALA A 3 22.60 -8.61 -12.81
N GLN A 4 21.41 -8.48 -13.39
CA GLN A 4 20.16 -8.63 -12.68
C GLN A 4 20.13 -10.04 -12.09
N GLN A 5 20.37 -10.15 -10.80
CA GLN A 5 20.23 -11.41 -10.10
C GLN A 5 18.74 -11.75 -10.02
N HIS A 6 18.34 -12.88 -10.59
CA HIS A 6 16.95 -13.32 -10.49
C HIS A 6 16.62 -13.60 -9.02
N PRO A 7 15.49 -13.11 -8.50
CA PRO A 7 15.09 -13.38 -7.13
C PRO A 7 14.96 -14.88 -6.87
N ALA A 8 15.50 -15.32 -5.75
CA ALA A 8 15.38 -16.70 -5.27
C ALA A 8 14.17 -16.86 -4.32
N VAL A 9 13.77 -15.75 -3.67
CA VAL A 9 12.60 -15.70 -2.81
C VAL A 9 11.73 -14.49 -3.14
N PHE A 10 10.42 -14.69 -3.17
CA PHE A 10 9.40 -13.71 -3.49
C PHE A 10 8.55 -13.45 -2.24
N ILE A 11 8.58 -12.22 -1.74
CA ILE A 11 7.93 -11.83 -0.50
C ILE A 11 6.76 -10.92 -0.85
N GLY A 12 5.54 -11.40 -0.62
CA GLY A 12 4.33 -10.59 -0.72
C GLY A 12 3.99 -10.00 0.65
N LEU A 13 3.78 -8.70 0.69
CA LEU A 13 3.40 -7.98 1.90
C LEU A 13 2.06 -7.28 1.69
N ASP A 14 1.05 -7.73 2.39
CA ASP A 14 -0.20 -7.00 2.56
C ASP A 14 -0.03 -5.98 3.68
N VAL A 15 -0.10 -4.68 3.32
CA VAL A 15 0.25 -3.61 4.26
C VAL A 15 -0.94 -3.15 5.07
N GLY A 16 -0.78 -3.14 6.40
CA GLY A 16 -1.75 -2.63 7.35
C GLY A 16 -1.17 -1.51 8.22
N LYS A 17 -2.01 -0.72 8.87
CA LYS A 17 -1.58 0.44 9.67
C LYS A 17 -0.70 0.06 10.87
N ALA A 18 -1.09 -0.97 11.60
CA ALA A 18 -0.39 -1.41 12.81
C ALA A 18 0.43 -2.69 12.57
N GLU A 19 -0.04 -3.52 11.68
CA GLU A 19 0.51 -4.83 11.41
C GLU A 19 0.33 -5.14 9.93
N HIS A 20 1.34 -5.75 9.33
CA HIS A 20 1.32 -6.28 7.98
C HIS A 20 1.16 -7.80 8.02
N HIS A 21 0.84 -8.42 6.90
CA HIS A 21 1.00 -9.86 6.74
C HIS A 21 2.02 -10.15 5.64
N ALA A 22 3.00 -10.97 5.93
CA ALA A 22 4.05 -11.35 4.99
C ALA A 22 3.97 -12.83 4.63
N VAL A 23 4.02 -13.12 3.34
CA VAL A 23 4.16 -14.48 2.81
C VAL A 23 5.38 -14.51 1.90
N ALA A 24 6.28 -15.48 2.09
CA ALA A 24 7.42 -15.68 1.22
C ALA A 24 7.38 -17.04 0.54
N LEU A 25 7.61 -17.02 -0.78
CA LEU A 25 7.66 -18.19 -1.65
C LEU A 25 9.05 -18.31 -2.31
N THR A 26 9.59 -19.52 -2.37
CA THR A 26 10.76 -19.78 -3.21
C THR A 26 10.38 -19.74 -4.70
N ALA A 27 11.37 -19.71 -5.60
CA ALA A 27 11.13 -19.79 -7.04
C ALA A 27 10.32 -21.05 -7.45
N ALA A 28 10.46 -22.16 -6.70
CA ALA A 28 9.67 -23.37 -6.88
C ALA A 28 8.24 -23.31 -6.32
N GLY A 29 7.85 -22.18 -5.73
CA GLY A 29 6.51 -22.01 -5.12
C GLY A 29 6.35 -22.60 -3.73
N LYS A 30 7.43 -23.06 -3.09
CA LYS A 30 7.39 -23.54 -1.70
C LYS A 30 7.28 -22.36 -0.76
N LYS A 31 6.26 -22.37 0.11
CA LYS A 31 6.09 -21.38 1.17
C LYS A 31 7.15 -21.58 2.25
N VAL A 32 7.91 -20.53 2.53
CA VAL A 32 8.99 -20.52 3.53
C VAL A 32 8.71 -19.56 4.68
N TYR A 33 7.75 -18.65 4.51
CA TYR A 33 7.29 -17.74 5.55
C TYR A 33 5.80 -17.43 5.37
N ASP A 34 5.04 -17.30 6.47
CA ASP A 34 3.63 -16.93 6.47
C ASP A 34 3.24 -16.48 7.89
N LYS A 35 3.38 -15.19 8.16
CA LYS A 35 3.09 -14.62 9.49
C LYS A 35 2.72 -13.15 9.40
N ALA A 36 1.97 -12.72 10.41
CA ALA A 36 1.80 -11.33 10.75
C ALA A 36 3.15 -10.69 11.15
N LEU A 37 3.34 -9.44 10.74
CA LEU A 37 4.60 -8.71 10.91
C LEU A 37 4.28 -7.28 11.39
N PRO A 38 4.72 -6.90 12.60
CA PRO A 38 4.50 -5.55 13.12
C PRO A 38 5.09 -4.49 12.19
N ASN A 39 4.46 -3.33 12.13
CA ASN A 39 4.98 -2.17 11.41
C ASN A 39 6.13 -1.52 12.22
N ASP A 40 7.25 -2.24 12.32
CA ASP A 40 8.44 -1.91 13.10
C ASP A 40 9.71 -2.17 12.27
N GLU A 41 10.58 -1.17 12.17
CA GLU A 41 11.78 -1.23 11.34
C GLU A 41 12.68 -2.42 11.66
N THR A 42 12.92 -2.67 12.95
CA THR A 42 13.84 -3.73 13.41
C THR A 42 13.30 -5.11 13.03
N ARG A 43 12.00 -5.31 13.19
CA ARG A 43 11.33 -6.56 12.82
C ARG A 43 11.29 -6.79 11.32
N LEU A 44 10.94 -5.74 10.56
CA LEU A 44 10.95 -5.78 9.10
C LEU A 44 12.32 -6.13 8.57
N ARG A 45 13.36 -5.40 9.00
CA ARG A 45 14.75 -5.64 8.61
C ARG A 45 15.20 -7.05 8.97
N GLY A 46 14.93 -7.49 10.20
CA GLY A 46 15.34 -8.83 10.67
C GLY A 46 14.78 -9.95 9.80
N ILE A 47 13.51 -9.89 9.41
CA ILE A 47 12.88 -10.91 8.55
C ILE A 47 13.41 -10.85 7.11
N LEU A 48 13.57 -9.64 6.54
CA LEU A 48 14.10 -9.48 5.19
C LEU A 48 15.52 -10.01 5.08
N ASP A 49 16.39 -9.66 6.04
CA ASP A 49 17.76 -10.15 6.10
C ASP A 49 17.83 -11.68 6.32
N GLU A 50 16.95 -12.23 7.15
CA GLU A 50 16.86 -13.68 7.39
C GLU A 50 16.49 -14.42 6.10
N LEU A 51 15.44 -13.96 5.40
CA LEU A 51 14.97 -14.58 4.16
C LEU A 51 16.00 -14.46 3.04
N ALA A 52 16.62 -13.29 2.87
CA ALA A 52 17.66 -13.09 1.86
C ALA A 52 18.91 -13.94 2.15
N ARG A 53 19.31 -14.06 3.41
CA ARG A 53 20.46 -14.89 3.81
C ARG A 53 20.18 -16.38 3.64
N ALA A 54 18.96 -16.84 3.97
CA ALA A 54 18.60 -18.25 3.91
C ALA A 54 18.34 -18.76 2.49
N HIS A 55 17.84 -17.92 1.60
CA HIS A 55 17.33 -18.34 0.29
C HIS A 55 18.02 -17.67 -0.90
N GLY A 56 18.79 -16.59 -0.68
CA GLY A 56 19.41 -15.77 -1.72
C GLY A 56 18.62 -14.52 -2.05
N PRO A 57 18.90 -13.84 -3.17
CA PRO A 57 18.28 -12.57 -3.54
C PRO A 57 16.77 -12.58 -3.40
N ALA A 58 16.22 -11.57 -2.73
CA ALA A 58 14.81 -11.47 -2.42
C ALA A 58 14.14 -10.35 -3.23
N LEU A 59 12.87 -10.54 -3.60
CA LEU A 59 12.01 -9.50 -4.13
C LEU A 59 10.86 -9.28 -3.15
N LEU A 60 10.83 -8.10 -2.52
CA LEU A 60 9.67 -7.65 -1.74
C LEU A 60 8.67 -6.98 -2.66
N VAL A 61 7.42 -7.41 -2.60
CA VAL A 61 6.31 -6.79 -3.33
C VAL A 61 5.23 -6.36 -2.37
N VAL A 62 4.82 -5.11 -2.48
CA VAL A 62 3.73 -4.49 -1.70
C VAL A 62 2.57 -4.13 -2.63
N ASP A 63 1.37 -4.01 -2.10
CA ASP A 63 0.19 -3.52 -2.85
C ASP A 63 0.04 -2.00 -2.73
N GLN A 64 0.52 -1.39 -1.65
CA GLN A 64 0.45 0.04 -1.36
C GLN A 64 1.83 0.58 -0.95
N PRO A 65 2.66 1.06 -1.89
CA PRO A 65 4.02 1.51 -1.58
C PRO A 65 4.08 2.86 -0.85
N ALA A 66 3.04 3.69 -0.99
CA ALA A 66 2.94 4.98 -0.34
C ALA A 66 2.21 4.88 1.02
N THR A 67 2.26 5.93 1.81
CA THR A 67 1.58 6.05 3.12
C THR A 67 1.94 4.92 4.08
N ILE A 68 1.04 3.97 4.31
CA ILE A 68 1.27 2.85 5.25
C ILE A 68 2.33 1.84 4.78
N GLY A 69 2.61 1.77 3.50
CA GLY A 69 3.66 0.91 2.92
C GLY A 69 5.04 1.58 2.83
N ALA A 70 5.16 2.86 3.16
CA ALA A 70 6.41 3.60 3.01
C ALA A 70 7.54 3.04 3.89
N LEU A 71 7.25 2.69 5.15
CA LEU A 71 8.26 2.13 6.05
C LEU A 71 8.78 0.76 5.56
N PRO A 72 7.95 -0.25 5.25
CA PRO A 72 8.44 -1.51 4.68
C PRO A 72 9.29 -1.33 3.42
N VAL A 73 8.88 -0.43 2.52
CA VAL A 73 9.63 -0.12 1.29
C VAL A 73 11.00 0.47 1.63
N ALA A 74 11.07 1.50 2.48
CA ALA A 74 12.32 2.13 2.87
C ALA A 74 13.28 1.14 3.57
N VAL A 75 12.76 0.30 4.46
CA VAL A 75 13.54 -0.73 5.13
C VAL A 75 14.10 -1.75 4.14
N ALA A 76 13.26 -2.23 3.20
CA ALA A 76 13.69 -3.20 2.20
C ALA A 76 14.75 -2.65 1.25
N GLN A 77 14.62 -1.39 0.84
CA GLN A 77 15.61 -0.70 0.00
C GLN A 77 16.97 -0.54 0.69
N ALA A 78 16.99 -0.52 2.02
CA ALA A 78 18.20 -0.45 2.83
C ALA A 78 18.76 -1.84 3.20
N CYS A 79 18.13 -2.93 2.79
CA CYS A 79 18.61 -4.30 3.01
C CYS A 79 19.41 -4.79 1.81
N ASP A 80 20.58 -5.38 2.05
CA ASP A 80 21.40 -5.97 0.99
C ASP A 80 20.72 -7.20 0.38
N GLY A 81 20.69 -7.26 -0.95
CA GLY A 81 20.12 -8.40 -1.68
C GLY A 81 18.59 -8.43 -1.70
N VAL A 82 17.92 -7.34 -1.33
CA VAL A 82 16.48 -7.20 -1.42
C VAL A 82 16.12 -6.14 -2.47
N GLU A 83 15.42 -6.57 -3.51
CA GLU A 83 14.79 -5.66 -4.48
C GLU A 83 13.34 -5.36 -4.07
N VAL A 84 12.82 -4.20 -4.49
CA VAL A 84 11.46 -3.78 -4.14
C VAL A 84 10.66 -3.47 -5.39
N ALA A 85 9.43 -3.99 -5.41
CA ALA A 85 8.44 -3.66 -6.42
C ALA A 85 7.06 -3.48 -5.78
N TYR A 86 6.09 -3.00 -6.54
CA TYR A 86 4.71 -3.00 -6.11
C TYR A 86 3.78 -3.61 -7.14
N LEU A 87 2.69 -4.18 -6.67
CA LEU A 87 1.60 -4.71 -7.47
C LEU A 87 0.46 -3.69 -7.50
N PRO A 88 0.17 -3.05 -8.66
CA PRO A 88 -0.91 -2.07 -8.74
C PRO A 88 -2.25 -2.65 -8.31
N GLY A 89 -3.06 -1.89 -7.54
CA GLY A 89 -4.29 -2.37 -6.94
C GLY A 89 -5.32 -2.92 -7.95
N LEU A 90 -5.34 -2.40 -9.19
CA LEU A 90 -6.17 -2.97 -10.25
C LEU A 90 -5.69 -4.37 -10.67
N ALA A 91 -4.37 -4.58 -10.76
CA ALA A 91 -3.80 -5.89 -11.07
C ALA A 91 -4.07 -6.85 -9.91
N MET A 92 -3.85 -6.41 -8.67
CA MET A 92 -4.15 -7.19 -7.46
C MET A 92 -5.60 -7.69 -7.44
N ARG A 93 -6.58 -6.84 -7.70
CA ARG A 93 -8.00 -7.22 -7.76
C ARG A 93 -8.27 -8.29 -8.82
N ARG A 94 -7.77 -8.09 -10.05
CA ARG A 94 -7.95 -9.05 -11.14
C ARG A 94 -7.31 -10.41 -10.85
N ILE A 95 -6.16 -10.42 -10.21
CA ILE A 95 -5.48 -11.67 -9.83
C ILE A 95 -6.24 -12.34 -8.68
N ALA A 96 -6.72 -11.58 -7.69
CA ALA A 96 -7.52 -12.10 -6.59
C ALA A 96 -8.81 -12.78 -7.06
N ASP A 97 -9.44 -12.25 -8.13
CA ASP A 97 -10.65 -12.85 -8.73
C ASP A 97 -10.39 -14.23 -9.36
N LEU A 98 -9.14 -14.55 -9.72
CA LEU A 98 -8.75 -15.86 -10.23
C LEU A 98 -8.57 -16.91 -9.12
N HIS A 99 -8.47 -16.48 -7.87
CA HIS A 99 -8.29 -17.37 -6.72
C HIS A 99 -9.63 -17.62 -6.01
N PRO A 100 -10.25 -18.79 -6.18
CA PRO A 100 -11.52 -19.10 -5.53
C PRO A 100 -11.39 -19.18 -4.02
N GLY A 101 -12.36 -18.62 -3.31
CA GLY A 101 -12.42 -18.64 -1.85
C GLY A 101 -13.08 -17.40 -1.28
N SER A 102 -13.99 -17.58 -0.34
CA SER A 102 -14.99 -16.61 0.08
C SER A 102 -14.51 -15.57 1.10
N ALA A 103 -13.41 -15.77 1.80
CA ALA A 103 -12.97 -14.85 2.83
C ALA A 103 -11.71 -14.08 2.39
N LYS A 104 -11.82 -12.76 2.36
CA LYS A 104 -10.67 -11.87 2.29
C LYS A 104 -9.93 -11.94 3.63
N THR A 105 -8.64 -12.28 3.61
CA THR A 105 -7.76 -12.24 4.78
C THR A 105 -6.42 -11.70 4.34
N ASP A 106 -5.75 -10.97 5.22
CA ASP A 106 -4.44 -10.37 4.97
C ASP A 106 -3.41 -11.44 4.55
N ALA A 107 -3.47 -12.63 5.15
CA ALA A 107 -2.64 -13.78 4.77
C ALA A 107 -2.88 -14.24 3.32
N LYS A 108 -4.13 -14.23 2.86
CA LYS A 108 -4.49 -14.59 1.49
C LYS A 108 -4.02 -13.52 0.51
N ASP A 109 -4.21 -12.26 0.85
CA ASP A 109 -3.79 -11.15 0.01
C ASP A 109 -2.26 -11.12 -0.11
N ALA A 110 -1.51 -11.29 0.98
CA ALA A 110 -0.06 -11.44 0.95
C ALA A 110 0.41 -12.64 0.11
N ALA A 111 -0.30 -13.77 0.19
CA ALA A 111 0.01 -14.96 -0.62
C ALA A 111 -0.24 -14.71 -2.11
N ILE A 112 -1.31 -14.01 -2.47
CA ILE A 112 -1.61 -13.63 -3.86
C ILE A 112 -0.52 -12.69 -4.39
N ILE A 113 -0.08 -11.71 -3.60
CA ILE A 113 1.02 -10.79 -3.98
C ILE A 113 2.31 -11.57 -4.21
N ALA A 114 2.68 -12.50 -3.33
CA ALA A 114 3.88 -13.32 -3.48
C ALA A 114 3.82 -14.22 -4.73
N GLU A 115 2.66 -14.83 -5.00
CA GLU A 115 2.46 -15.67 -6.16
C GLU A 115 2.47 -14.86 -7.47
N ALA A 116 1.87 -13.68 -7.47
CA ALA A 116 1.93 -12.75 -8.61
C ALA A 116 3.38 -12.31 -8.87
N ALA A 117 4.15 -12.04 -7.83
CA ALA A 117 5.56 -11.68 -7.94
C ALA A 117 6.37 -12.80 -8.62
N ARG A 118 6.09 -14.04 -8.27
CA ARG A 118 6.78 -15.21 -8.80
C ARG A 118 6.38 -15.57 -10.23
N THR A 119 5.08 -15.51 -10.55
CA THR A 119 4.53 -16.06 -11.81
C THR A 119 4.20 -15.01 -12.86
N MET A 120 3.97 -13.76 -12.45
CA MET A 120 3.52 -12.66 -13.31
C MET A 120 4.37 -11.39 -13.12
N PRO A 121 5.71 -11.45 -13.25
CA PRO A 121 6.59 -10.30 -12.99
C PRO A 121 6.28 -9.09 -13.87
N HIS A 122 5.68 -9.29 -15.05
CA HIS A 122 5.25 -8.23 -15.96
C HIS A 122 4.11 -7.35 -15.40
N THR A 123 3.41 -7.79 -14.36
CA THR A 123 2.37 -7.02 -13.68
C THR A 123 2.93 -6.07 -12.62
N LEU A 124 4.17 -6.28 -12.21
CA LEU A 124 4.84 -5.49 -11.20
C LEU A 124 5.37 -4.16 -11.77
N ARG A 125 5.53 -3.19 -10.86
CA ARG A 125 6.22 -1.94 -11.13
C ARG A 125 7.40 -1.82 -10.17
N SER A 126 8.60 -1.54 -10.70
CA SER A 126 9.78 -1.30 -9.86
C SER A 126 9.64 0.01 -9.09
N ILE A 127 10.10 0.01 -7.85
CA ILE A 127 10.26 1.21 -7.02
C ILE A 127 11.74 1.55 -7.06
N ARG A 128 12.10 2.65 -7.75
CA ARG A 128 13.49 3.12 -7.86
C ARG A 128 13.77 4.16 -6.79
N VAL A 129 14.97 4.12 -6.23
CA VAL A 129 15.46 5.06 -5.20
C VAL A 129 15.72 6.46 -5.77
N ASP A 130 15.89 6.57 -7.09
CA ASP A 130 16.31 7.83 -7.77
C ASP A 130 15.19 8.89 -7.85
N GLU A 131 14.08 8.68 -7.19
CA GLU A 131 12.88 9.52 -7.30
C GLU A 131 12.47 10.12 -5.95
N GLU A 132 13.40 10.65 -5.16
CA GLU A 132 13.10 11.40 -3.94
C GLU A 132 12.04 12.48 -4.21
N GLN A 133 12.15 13.19 -5.33
CA GLN A 133 11.18 14.19 -5.77
C GLN A 133 9.81 13.57 -6.11
N ILE A 134 9.78 12.38 -6.69
CA ILE A 134 8.52 11.69 -6.99
C ILE A 134 7.90 11.13 -5.70
N ALA A 135 8.71 10.65 -4.76
CA ALA A 135 8.24 10.23 -3.45
C ALA A 135 7.65 11.42 -2.66
N GLU A 136 8.32 12.56 -2.69
CA GLU A 136 7.80 13.81 -2.10
C GLU A 136 6.50 14.26 -2.77
N LEU A 137 6.43 14.23 -4.10
CA LEU A 137 5.22 14.57 -4.84
C LEU A 137 4.07 13.61 -4.52
N ALA A 138 4.34 12.30 -4.43
CA ALA A 138 3.36 11.30 -4.05
C ALA A 138 2.84 11.50 -2.62
N MET A 139 3.73 11.91 -1.70
CA MET A 139 3.35 12.27 -0.33
C MET A 139 2.45 13.51 -0.31
N LEU A 140 2.81 14.56 -1.05
CA LEU A 140 2.01 15.78 -1.15
C LEU A 140 0.64 15.50 -1.79
N ALA A 141 0.58 14.68 -2.85
CA ALA A 141 -0.67 14.25 -3.45
C ALA A 141 -1.54 13.45 -2.47
N GLY A 142 -0.93 12.59 -1.65
CA GLY A 142 -1.63 11.86 -0.59
C GLY A 142 -2.23 12.80 0.48
N PHE A 143 -1.52 13.85 0.86
CA PHE A 143 -2.06 14.87 1.77
C PHE A 143 -3.19 15.66 1.13
N ASP A 144 -3.11 15.98 -0.17
CA ASP A 144 -4.18 16.67 -0.89
C ASP A 144 -5.47 15.82 -0.93
N ASP A 145 -5.35 14.52 -1.22
CA ASP A 145 -6.46 13.57 -1.20
C ASP A 145 -7.08 13.45 0.20
N ASP A 146 -6.26 13.36 1.25
CA ASP A 146 -6.73 13.32 2.64
C ASP A 146 -7.48 14.60 3.03
N LEU A 147 -6.97 15.76 2.65
CA LEU A 147 -7.63 17.04 2.89
C LEU A 147 -8.96 17.14 2.13
N ALA A 148 -8.99 16.71 0.88
CA ALA A 148 -10.22 16.68 0.08
C ALA A 148 -11.28 15.76 0.70
N ALA A 149 -10.87 14.60 1.21
CA ALA A 149 -11.74 13.67 1.93
C ALA A 149 -12.28 14.29 3.23
N GLN A 150 -11.43 14.99 4.01
CA GLN A 150 -11.83 15.68 5.25
C GLN A 150 -12.80 16.83 4.97
N ILE A 151 -12.57 17.62 3.93
CA ILE A 151 -13.48 18.69 3.50
C ILE A 151 -14.85 18.08 3.15
N THR A 152 -14.87 17.02 2.37
CA THR A 152 -16.09 16.33 1.97
C THR A 152 -16.86 15.78 3.19
N ALA A 153 -16.15 15.10 4.10
CA ALA A 153 -16.75 14.54 5.31
C ALA A 153 -17.32 15.66 6.22
N THR A 154 -16.57 16.74 6.42
CA THR A 154 -16.98 17.87 7.26
C THR A 154 -18.19 18.60 6.65
N SER A 155 -18.18 18.82 5.34
CA SER A 155 -19.30 19.42 4.61
C SER A 155 -20.56 18.58 4.73
N ASN A 156 -20.45 17.26 4.59
CA ASN A 156 -21.58 16.34 4.74
C ASN A 156 -22.13 16.34 6.18
N ARG A 157 -21.26 16.39 7.20
CA ARG A 157 -21.68 16.49 8.61
C ARG A 157 -22.40 17.81 8.88
N LEU A 158 -21.89 18.92 8.36
CA LEU A 158 -22.52 20.22 8.51
C LEU A 158 -23.90 20.26 7.82
N ARG A 159 -23.99 19.74 6.60
CA ARG A 159 -25.27 19.61 5.89
C ARG A 159 -26.27 18.74 6.66
N GLY A 160 -25.81 17.62 7.21
CA GLY A 160 -26.64 16.74 8.04
C GLY A 160 -27.19 17.46 9.28
N LEU A 161 -26.36 18.27 9.96
CA LEU A 161 -26.82 19.10 11.08
C LEU A 161 -27.82 20.17 10.64
N LEU A 162 -27.53 20.90 9.56
CA LEU A 162 -28.46 21.91 9.01
C LEU A 162 -29.80 21.27 8.61
N THR A 163 -29.79 20.08 8.04
CA THR A 163 -31.04 19.37 7.70
C THR A 163 -31.89 19.08 8.94
N GLN A 164 -31.26 18.79 10.08
CA GLN A 164 -31.98 18.50 11.33
C GLN A 164 -32.53 19.75 12.03
N ILE A 165 -31.74 20.84 12.08
CA ILE A 165 -32.12 22.07 12.84
C ILE A 165 -32.73 23.17 12.01
N HIS A 166 -32.36 23.27 10.72
CA HIS A 166 -32.86 24.34 9.83
C HIS A 166 -32.87 23.93 8.36
N PRO A 167 -33.79 23.06 7.91
CA PRO A 167 -33.83 22.52 6.54
C PRO A 167 -33.93 23.56 5.42
N ALA A 168 -34.57 24.72 5.71
CA ALA A 168 -34.67 25.81 4.74
C ALA A 168 -33.30 26.45 4.47
N LEU A 169 -32.45 26.58 5.49
CA LEU A 169 -31.09 27.10 5.38
C LEU A 169 -30.18 26.12 4.64
N GLU A 170 -30.33 24.82 4.90
CA GLU A 170 -29.58 23.77 4.18
C GLU A 170 -29.87 23.86 2.68
N ARG A 171 -31.10 24.00 2.26
CA ARG A 171 -31.47 24.10 0.83
C ARG A 171 -30.79 25.28 0.13
N VAL A 172 -30.54 26.37 0.84
CA VAL A 172 -29.91 27.56 0.26
C VAL A 172 -28.39 27.45 0.26
N LEU A 173 -27.80 26.98 1.36
CA LEU A 173 -26.36 26.95 1.57
C LEU A 173 -25.71 25.63 1.17
N GLY A 174 -26.41 24.50 1.26
CA GLY A 174 -25.88 23.17 1.06
C GLY A 174 -25.07 22.98 -0.22
N PRO A 175 -25.55 23.43 -1.39
CA PRO A 175 -24.79 23.32 -2.64
C PRO A 175 -23.54 24.20 -2.70
N ARG A 176 -23.43 25.20 -1.82
CA ARG A 176 -22.36 26.23 -1.82
C ARG A 176 -21.53 26.23 -0.58
N ILE A 177 -21.71 25.25 0.33
CA ILE A 177 -21.09 25.27 1.66
C ILE A 177 -19.56 25.21 1.60
N THR A 178 -19.02 24.68 0.52
CA THR A 178 -17.57 24.65 0.22
C THR A 178 -17.11 25.80 -0.68
N HIS A 179 -18.02 26.72 -1.05
CA HIS A 179 -17.65 27.81 -1.94
C HIS A 179 -16.78 28.83 -1.20
N PRO A 180 -15.64 29.28 -1.76
CA PRO A 180 -14.72 30.22 -1.10
C PRO A 180 -15.39 31.48 -0.55
N CYS A 181 -16.41 32.02 -1.22
CA CYS A 181 -17.13 33.21 -0.77
C CYS A 181 -17.84 33.05 0.60
N LEU A 182 -18.16 31.82 1.01
CA LEU A 182 -18.78 31.58 2.33
C LEU A 182 -17.71 31.32 3.41
N LEU A 183 -16.51 30.92 3.04
CA LEU A 183 -15.42 30.61 3.97
C LEU A 183 -14.61 31.85 4.37
N TYR A 184 -14.65 32.94 3.58
CA TYR A 184 -13.81 34.13 3.75
C TYR A 184 -14.56 35.41 4.00
N THR A 185 -15.90 35.38 4.19
CA THR A 185 -16.68 36.56 4.64
C THR A 185 -16.80 36.56 6.16
N SER A 186 -15.78 37.04 6.82
CA SER A 186 -15.81 37.50 8.22
C SER A 186 -15.17 38.86 8.29
#